data_b5f011db69a129fa2715a8996429dd15
#
_entry.id   b5f011db69a129fa2715a8996429dd15
#
_cell.length_a   1.000
_cell.length_b   1.000
_cell.length_c   1.000
_cell.angle_alpha   90.00
_cell.angle_beta   90.00
_cell.angle_gamma   90.00
#
_symmetry.space_group_name_H-M   'P 1'
#
loop_
_entity.id
_entity.type
_entity.pdbx_description
1 polymer ?
#
loop_
_entity_poly.entity_id
_entity_poly.type
_entity_poly.pdbx_seq_one_letter_code
_entity_poly.pdbx_strand_id
1 'polypeptide(L)'
;MCDDECFPSQCKGLHNAGIVCYVDLMNLTRRSFLASSTAALTGCNLLSSYKKGDWIDAHVHVWTPDVQKYPLARGYAVSDMRPPSFTPEQLFAHCKPESVNRIVLIQMSYYQYDNRYMLDMMRAHPGVFSGVAIVDEQAENLAQTMHELVKQGVRGFRISAGRAKNLSEWIGSVGMATLWKTAAELKVSVCPLINPDTLPLIDKMCEWYPETSVVIDHFARLGMAGAPKPDEVKNLLRLACHAKTHVKASAFYALGAKKAPYLDMGPLIRQVRDAFGAQRMMWASDCPFQVDPGHSYHNSIALIRDRLDFLSEQDKAWMLRGTADRVFFSSASV
;
A
#
# COMPACT_ATOMS: atom_id res chain seq x y z
N MET A 1 -29.13 45.96 24.76
CA MET A 1 -30.14 46.13 23.73
C MET A 1 -29.81 45.01 22.75
N CYS A 2 -30.36 43.83 22.96
CA CYS A 2 -31.66 43.34 22.45
C CYS A 2 -31.55 43.17 20.92
N ASP A 3 -31.75 42.06 20.28
CA ASP A 3 -32.57 40.85 20.52
C ASP A 3 -32.04 39.77 19.58
N ASP A 4 -31.85 38.53 19.94
CA ASP A 4 -32.72 37.33 20.04
C ASP A 4 -33.50 36.94 18.77
N GLU A 5 -33.52 35.63 18.60
CA GLU A 5 -34.38 34.72 17.83
C GLU A 5 -33.79 34.19 16.50
N CYS A 6 -33.73 32.90 16.19
CA CYS A 6 -34.59 31.77 16.54
C CYS A 6 -33.90 30.44 16.27
N PHE A 7 -33.87 29.55 17.23
CA PHE A 7 -33.77 28.09 17.02
C PHE A 7 -35.16 27.48 17.00
N PRO A 8 -35.41 26.41 16.30
CA PRO A 8 -36.33 25.42 16.79
C PRO A 8 -35.60 24.15 17.22
N SER A 9 -35.73 23.90 18.51
CA SER A 9 -35.53 22.63 19.17
C SER A 9 -36.54 21.60 18.67
N GLN A 10 -36.08 20.39 18.39
CA GLN A 10 -36.66 19.14 18.88
C GLN A 10 -35.87 17.93 18.38
N CYS A 11 -35.23 17.25 19.30
CA CYS A 11 -35.33 15.81 19.45
C CYS A 11 -34.75 15.42 20.83
N LYS A 12 -35.68 15.21 21.77
CA LYS A 12 -35.37 14.56 23.04
C LYS A 12 -35.34 13.05 22.86
N GLY A 13 -34.32 12.45 23.42
CA GLY A 13 -34.35 11.21 24.19
C GLY A 13 -34.70 9.92 23.46
N LEU A 14 -33.71 9.03 23.43
CA LEU A 14 -33.97 7.62 23.74
C LEU A 14 -32.67 6.99 24.29
N HIS A 15 -32.83 6.50 25.52
CA HIS A 15 -31.85 5.72 26.28
C HIS A 15 -31.63 4.34 25.65
N ASN A 16 -30.42 3.84 25.83
CA ASN A 16 -30.00 2.44 25.95
C ASN A 16 -30.91 1.38 25.30
N ALA A 17 -30.44 0.77 24.22
CA ALA A 17 -30.71 -0.62 23.96
C ALA A 17 -29.51 -1.23 23.25
N GLY A 18 -28.80 -2.15 23.93
CA GLY A 18 -27.82 -3.00 23.35
C GLY A 18 -28.45 -3.84 22.23
N ILE A 19 -27.93 -3.68 21.02
CA ILE A 19 -28.31 -4.56 19.91
C ILE A 19 -27.46 -5.82 20.02
N VAL A 20 -28.02 -6.81 20.71
CA VAL A 20 -27.63 -8.21 20.54
C VAL A 20 -28.23 -8.64 19.20
N CYS A 21 -27.44 -8.80 18.16
CA CYS A 21 -27.87 -9.48 16.95
C CYS A 21 -28.13 -10.95 17.28
N TYR A 22 -29.38 -11.30 17.56
CA TYR A 22 -29.87 -12.66 17.46
C TYR A 22 -29.93 -13.01 15.98
N VAL A 23 -28.96 -13.79 15.52
CA VAL A 23 -29.05 -14.43 14.20
C VAL A 23 -30.03 -15.59 14.34
N ASP A 24 -31.17 -15.44 13.70
CA ASP A 24 -32.20 -16.47 13.58
C ASP A 24 -31.63 -17.66 12.82
N LEU A 25 -31.40 -18.77 13.52
CA LEU A 25 -30.74 -19.97 13.04
C LEU A 25 -31.74 -20.96 12.40
N MET A 26 -32.72 -20.45 11.66
CA MET A 26 -33.63 -21.32 10.92
C MET A 26 -33.85 -20.80 9.50
N ASN A 27 -33.31 -21.54 8.56
CA ASN A 27 -33.47 -21.55 7.09
C ASN A 27 -32.22 -21.18 6.27
N LEU A 28 -31.11 -21.85 6.58
CA LEU A 28 -30.03 -21.98 5.61
C LEU A 28 -30.27 -23.24 4.77
N THR A 29 -30.75 -23.08 3.54
CA THR A 29 -30.90 -24.20 2.60
C THR A 29 -29.53 -24.76 2.25
N ARG A 30 -29.46 -26.11 1.98
CA ARG A 30 -28.23 -26.84 1.60
C ARG A 30 -27.42 -26.19 0.47
N ARG A 31 -28.02 -25.31 -0.35
CA ARG A 31 -27.34 -24.61 -1.45
C ARG A 31 -26.42 -23.47 -0.97
N SER A 32 -26.76 -22.80 0.14
CA SER A 32 -25.93 -21.70 0.69
C SER A 32 -24.65 -22.21 1.35
N PHE A 33 -24.68 -23.42 1.89
CA PHE A 33 -23.52 -24.05 2.54
C PHE A 33 -22.45 -24.50 1.53
N LEU A 34 -22.85 -24.90 0.32
CA LEU A 34 -21.93 -25.30 -0.75
C LEU A 34 -21.22 -24.11 -1.42
N ALA A 35 -21.89 -22.93 -1.49
CA ALA A 35 -21.28 -21.74 -2.07
C ALA A 35 -20.19 -21.12 -1.16
N SER A 36 -20.35 -21.19 0.17
CA SER A 36 -19.34 -20.69 1.13
C SER A 36 -18.11 -21.61 1.24
N SER A 37 -18.28 -22.92 1.05
CA SER A 37 -17.16 -23.87 1.10
C SER A 37 -16.29 -23.86 -0.15
N THR A 38 -16.83 -23.50 -1.33
CA THR A 38 -16.02 -23.40 -2.57
C THR A 38 -15.13 -22.17 -2.61
N ALA A 39 -15.53 -21.05 -2.02
CA ALA A 39 -14.68 -19.87 -1.94
C ALA A 39 -13.46 -20.06 -0.99
N ALA A 40 -13.65 -20.79 0.11
CA ALA A 40 -12.57 -21.11 1.04
C ALA A 40 -11.58 -22.15 0.45
N LEU A 41 -12.05 -23.10 -0.35
CA LEU A 41 -11.21 -24.12 -1.00
C LEU A 41 -10.39 -23.55 -2.16
N THR A 42 -10.90 -22.55 -2.88
CA THR A 42 -10.15 -21.89 -3.99
C THR A 42 -8.99 -21.06 -3.46
N GLY A 43 -9.15 -20.40 -2.30
CA GLY A 43 -8.06 -19.67 -1.65
C GLY A 43 -6.92 -20.56 -1.12
N CYS A 44 -7.25 -21.74 -0.58
CA CYS A 44 -6.26 -22.71 -0.09
C CYS A 44 -5.44 -23.35 -1.23
N ASN A 45 -6.05 -23.62 -2.39
CA ASN A 45 -5.36 -24.25 -3.52
C ASN A 45 -4.37 -23.32 -4.22
N LEU A 46 -4.61 -22.00 -4.22
CA LEU A 46 -3.67 -21.02 -4.81
C LEU A 46 -2.36 -20.95 -4.03
N LEU A 47 -2.40 -21.04 -2.68
CA LEU A 47 -1.21 -20.98 -1.85
C LEU A 47 -0.39 -22.27 -1.83
N SER A 48 -1.04 -23.44 -2.02
CA SER A 48 -0.35 -24.74 -2.03
C SER A 48 0.57 -24.93 -3.24
N SER A 49 0.41 -24.14 -4.30
CA SER A 49 1.25 -24.19 -5.51
C SER A 49 2.52 -23.32 -5.40
N TYR A 50 2.65 -22.48 -4.37
CA TYR A 50 3.81 -21.61 -4.22
C TYR A 50 5.01 -22.37 -3.67
N LYS A 51 6.13 -22.34 -4.41
CA LYS A 51 7.40 -22.82 -3.89
C LYS A 51 7.82 -21.93 -2.71
N LYS A 52 8.18 -22.55 -1.58
CA LYS A 52 8.80 -21.82 -0.46
C LYS A 52 10.03 -21.09 -0.97
N GLY A 53 10.09 -19.77 -0.76
CA GLY A 53 11.23 -18.97 -1.19
C GLY A 53 11.08 -18.28 -2.55
N ASP A 54 9.86 -18.10 -3.08
CA ASP A 54 9.60 -17.27 -4.26
C ASP A 54 8.81 -16.01 -3.82
N TRP A 55 9.51 -15.13 -3.07
CA TRP A 55 8.90 -13.96 -2.43
C TRP A 55 8.78 -12.76 -3.36
N ILE A 56 7.93 -11.81 -2.97
CA ILE A 56 7.71 -10.55 -3.68
C ILE A 56 8.00 -9.39 -2.72
N ASP A 57 8.89 -8.49 -3.12
CA ASP A 57 9.07 -7.21 -2.46
C ASP A 57 8.08 -6.19 -3.05
N ALA A 58 7.13 -5.75 -2.23
CA ALA A 58 6.04 -4.90 -2.70
C ALA A 58 6.40 -3.40 -2.77
N HIS A 59 7.67 -3.00 -2.51
CA HIS A 59 8.06 -1.60 -2.54
C HIS A 59 9.57 -1.42 -2.62
N VAL A 60 10.06 -1.04 -3.78
CA VAL A 60 11.47 -0.71 -4.03
C VAL A 60 11.56 0.49 -4.95
N HIS A 61 12.59 1.30 -4.75
CA HIS A 61 12.96 2.37 -5.67
C HIS A 61 14.24 2.02 -6.42
N VAL A 62 14.31 2.39 -7.69
CA VAL A 62 15.54 2.30 -8.48
C VAL A 62 15.81 3.61 -9.20
N TRP A 63 17.09 3.93 -9.36
CA TRP A 63 17.55 5.08 -10.13
C TRP A 63 18.97 4.88 -10.65
N THR A 64 19.33 5.66 -11.66
CA THR A 64 20.61 5.60 -12.36
C THR A 64 21.40 6.89 -12.22
N PRO A 65 22.74 6.84 -12.23
CA PRO A 65 23.55 8.05 -12.30
C PRO A 65 23.55 8.72 -13.69
N ASP A 66 22.97 8.07 -14.72
CA ASP A 66 22.85 8.62 -16.08
C ASP A 66 21.74 9.67 -16.15
N VAL A 67 22.01 10.84 -15.59
CA VAL A 67 21.08 11.98 -15.59
C VAL A 67 20.97 12.66 -16.95
N GLN A 68 21.81 12.32 -17.93
CA GLN A 68 21.65 12.81 -19.31
C GLN A 68 20.50 12.10 -20.00
N LYS A 69 20.43 10.78 -19.87
CA LYS A 69 19.33 9.98 -20.42
C LYS A 69 18.05 10.10 -19.61
N TYR A 70 18.17 10.16 -18.29
CA TYR A 70 17.05 10.25 -17.35
C TYR A 70 17.20 11.50 -16.46
N PRO A 71 16.83 12.67 -16.95
CA PRO A 71 17.05 13.92 -16.24
C PRO A 71 16.23 13.98 -14.96
N LEU A 72 16.84 14.59 -13.94
CA LEU A 72 16.13 14.84 -12.69
C LEU A 72 15.05 15.92 -12.89
N ALA A 73 13.94 15.75 -12.20
CA ALA A 73 12.88 16.73 -12.21
C ALA A 73 13.32 18.06 -11.57
N ARG A 74 12.65 19.13 -11.96
CA ARG A 74 12.92 20.47 -11.40
C ARG A 74 12.89 20.45 -9.86
N GLY A 75 13.92 21.00 -9.24
CA GLY A 75 14.07 21.06 -7.79
C GLY A 75 14.89 19.91 -7.19
N TYR A 76 15.40 19.00 -8.01
CA TYR A 76 16.35 17.97 -7.60
C TYR A 76 17.70 18.16 -8.28
N ALA A 77 18.78 17.86 -7.54
CA ALA A 77 20.15 17.85 -8.01
C ALA A 77 20.76 16.46 -7.83
N VAL A 78 21.89 16.19 -8.52
CA VAL A 78 22.63 14.91 -8.37
C VAL A 78 23.03 14.67 -6.91
N SER A 79 23.33 15.72 -6.16
CA SER A 79 23.65 15.63 -4.72
C SER A 79 22.51 15.13 -3.83
N ASP A 80 21.27 15.15 -4.31
CA ASP A 80 20.10 14.66 -3.58
C ASP A 80 19.95 13.14 -3.70
N MET A 81 20.60 12.55 -4.73
CA MET A 81 20.56 11.10 -4.97
C MET A 81 21.39 10.36 -3.92
N ARG A 82 20.75 9.67 -3.00
CA ARG A 82 21.39 8.91 -1.91
C ARG A 82 20.77 7.52 -1.79
N PRO A 83 21.57 6.48 -2.11
CA PRO A 83 22.92 6.49 -2.70
C PRO A 83 22.95 7.17 -4.09
N PRO A 84 24.12 7.50 -4.64
CA PRO A 84 24.23 8.15 -5.96
C PRO A 84 23.60 7.34 -7.12
N SER A 85 23.45 6.04 -6.95
CA SER A 85 22.70 5.15 -7.83
C SER A 85 22.14 3.97 -7.06
N PHE A 86 21.02 3.44 -7.52
CA PHE A 86 20.51 2.15 -7.08
C PHE A 86 19.80 1.48 -8.24
N THR A 87 20.58 0.73 -9.03
CA THR A 87 20.10 0.06 -10.25
C THR A 87 19.48 -1.31 -9.91
N PRO A 88 18.76 -1.95 -10.84
CA PRO A 88 18.28 -3.32 -10.66
C PRO A 88 19.39 -4.31 -10.29
N GLU A 89 20.60 -4.18 -10.82
CA GLU A 89 21.73 -5.06 -10.51
C GLU A 89 22.16 -4.91 -9.04
N GLN A 90 22.21 -3.66 -8.55
CA GLN A 90 22.50 -3.37 -7.14
C GLN A 90 21.40 -3.92 -6.23
N LEU A 91 20.13 -3.77 -6.61
CA LEU A 91 19.00 -4.36 -5.90
C LEU A 91 19.09 -5.89 -5.86
N PHE A 92 19.40 -6.54 -6.99
CA PHE A 92 19.48 -8.00 -7.09
C PHE A 92 20.55 -8.60 -6.18
N ALA A 93 21.62 -7.87 -5.88
CA ALA A 93 22.63 -8.31 -4.92
C ALA A 93 22.06 -8.44 -3.50
N HIS A 94 21.02 -7.70 -3.15
CA HIS A 94 20.36 -7.76 -1.84
C HIS A 94 19.17 -8.74 -1.81
N CYS A 95 18.33 -8.74 -2.84
CA CYS A 95 17.05 -9.44 -2.81
C CYS A 95 17.16 -10.93 -3.20
N LYS A 96 18.03 -11.29 -4.16
CA LYS A 96 18.18 -12.68 -4.62
C LYS A 96 18.66 -13.65 -3.55
N PRO A 97 19.64 -13.30 -2.66
CA PRO A 97 20.01 -14.15 -1.54
C PRO A 97 18.85 -14.49 -0.60
N GLU A 98 17.83 -13.63 -0.52
CA GLU A 98 16.64 -13.83 0.31
C GLU A 98 15.48 -14.50 -0.47
N SER A 99 15.76 -15.01 -1.68
CA SER A 99 14.76 -15.66 -2.55
C SER A 99 13.60 -14.73 -2.95
N VAL A 100 13.86 -13.44 -3.07
CA VAL A 100 12.91 -12.46 -3.61
C VAL A 100 13.18 -12.34 -5.11
N ASN A 101 12.20 -12.76 -5.91
CA ASN A 101 12.33 -12.90 -7.36
C ASN A 101 11.47 -11.93 -8.16
N ARG A 102 10.46 -11.33 -7.52
CA ARG A 102 9.60 -10.31 -8.12
C ARG A 102 9.51 -9.08 -7.22
N ILE A 103 9.38 -7.92 -7.83
CA ILE A 103 9.52 -6.64 -7.14
C ILE A 103 8.53 -5.63 -7.72
N VAL A 104 7.87 -4.87 -6.86
CA VAL A 104 7.07 -3.73 -7.26
C VAL A 104 7.95 -2.48 -7.20
N LEU A 105 8.30 -1.94 -8.37
CA LEU A 105 9.02 -0.68 -8.48
C LEU A 105 8.08 0.49 -8.23
N ILE A 106 8.47 1.35 -7.31
CA ILE A 106 7.76 2.59 -7.04
C ILE A 106 8.57 3.72 -7.67
N GLN A 107 7.92 4.50 -8.54
CA GLN A 107 8.54 5.66 -9.18
C GLN A 107 9.24 6.54 -8.15
N MET A 108 10.52 6.83 -8.40
CA MET A 108 11.31 7.67 -7.50
C MET A 108 10.98 9.14 -7.69
N SER A 109 10.86 9.88 -6.59
CA SER A 109 10.51 11.30 -6.60
C SER A 109 11.52 12.18 -7.34
N TYR A 110 12.77 11.73 -7.51
CA TYR A 110 13.79 12.44 -8.30
C TYR A 110 13.35 12.68 -9.75
N TYR A 111 12.55 11.76 -10.32
CA TYR A 111 12.05 11.84 -11.69
C TYR A 111 10.61 12.37 -11.77
N GLN A 112 9.92 12.51 -10.64
CA GLN A 112 8.51 12.93 -10.57
C GLN A 112 7.63 12.21 -11.59
N TYR A 113 7.10 12.93 -12.57
CA TYR A 113 6.16 12.41 -13.59
C TYR A 113 6.88 11.73 -14.76
N ASP A 114 8.21 11.78 -14.85
CA ASP A 114 8.97 11.07 -15.87
C ASP A 114 9.22 9.61 -15.45
N ASN A 115 8.30 8.74 -15.77
CA ASN A 115 8.35 7.32 -15.40
C ASN A 115 9.28 6.49 -16.33
N ARG A 116 10.01 7.11 -17.28
CA ARG A 116 10.77 6.37 -18.32
C ARG A 116 11.77 5.39 -17.74
N TYR A 117 12.56 5.77 -16.72
CA TYR A 117 13.56 4.85 -16.15
C TYR A 117 12.91 3.60 -15.58
N MET A 118 11.85 3.76 -14.77
CA MET A 118 11.10 2.63 -14.21
C MET A 118 10.55 1.71 -15.31
N LEU A 119 9.94 2.28 -16.34
CA LEU A 119 9.36 1.52 -17.46
C LEU A 119 10.44 0.81 -18.27
N ASP A 120 11.61 1.44 -18.49
CA ASP A 120 12.74 0.81 -19.18
C ASP A 120 13.27 -0.40 -18.38
N MET A 121 13.35 -0.29 -17.06
CA MET A 121 13.77 -1.42 -16.21
C MET A 121 12.73 -2.53 -16.19
N MET A 122 11.45 -2.22 -16.22
CA MET A 122 10.38 -3.22 -16.35
C MET A 122 10.49 -3.98 -17.68
N ARG A 123 10.79 -3.28 -18.78
CA ARG A 123 10.99 -3.91 -20.10
C ARG A 123 12.29 -4.73 -20.17
N ALA A 124 13.35 -4.28 -19.53
CA ALA A 124 14.63 -4.99 -19.49
C ALA A 124 14.57 -6.29 -18.68
N HIS A 125 13.66 -6.39 -17.71
CA HIS A 125 13.50 -7.54 -16.82
C HIS A 125 12.07 -8.08 -16.82
N PRO A 126 11.59 -8.65 -17.92
CA PRO A 126 10.22 -9.09 -18.06
C PRO A 126 9.86 -10.16 -17.01
N GLY A 127 8.69 -10.02 -16.39
CA GLY A 127 8.20 -10.93 -15.34
C GLY A 127 8.81 -10.71 -13.94
N VAL A 128 9.85 -9.88 -13.82
CA VAL A 128 10.48 -9.55 -12.53
C VAL A 128 9.81 -8.33 -11.89
N PHE A 129 9.53 -7.29 -12.67
CA PHE A 129 9.02 -6.03 -12.16
C PHE A 129 7.57 -5.77 -12.52
N SER A 130 6.86 -5.14 -11.59
CA SER A 130 5.62 -4.41 -11.79
C SER A 130 5.85 -2.96 -11.36
N GLY A 131 5.04 -2.00 -11.81
CA GLY A 131 5.28 -0.58 -11.56
C GLY A 131 4.15 0.13 -10.84
N VAL A 132 4.51 1.06 -9.95
CA VAL A 132 3.64 2.09 -9.38
C VAL A 132 4.17 3.45 -9.84
N ALA A 133 3.44 4.10 -10.74
CA ALA A 133 3.84 5.35 -11.37
C ALA A 133 3.45 6.58 -10.53
N ILE A 134 4.07 7.73 -10.82
CA ILE A 134 3.60 9.05 -10.39
C ILE A 134 3.07 9.77 -11.63
N VAL A 135 1.90 10.39 -11.49
CA VAL A 135 1.27 11.21 -12.52
C VAL A 135 0.95 12.60 -11.97
N ASP A 136 0.82 13.56 -12.87
CA ASP A 136 0.35 14.90 -12.51
C ASP A 136 -1.18 14.87 -12.38
N GLU A 137 -1.68 14.92 -11.16
CA GLU A 137 -3.11 14.93 -10.89
C GLU A 137 -3.82 16.20 -11.36
N GLN A 138 -3.07 17.23 -11.76
CA GLN A 138 -3.63 18.47 -12.31
C GLN A 138 -3.64 18.50 -13.84
N ALA A 139 -3.06 17.49 -14.50
CA ALA A 139 -3.00 17.45 -15.95
C ALA A 139 -4.38 17.19 -16.56
N GLU A 140 -4.72 17.93 -17.63
CA GLU A 140 -5.97 17.77 -18.37
C GLU A 140 -6.14 16.36 -18.97
N ASN A 141 -5.02 15.74 -19.37
CA ASN A 141 -4.97 14.40 -19.96
C ASN A 141 -4.68 13.28 -18.95
N LEU A 142 -4.91 13.51 -17.67
CA LEU A 142 -4.58 12.56 -16.58
C LEU A 142 -5.09 11.13 -16.85
N ALA A 143 -6.38 10.98 -17.15
CA ALA A 143 -6.97 9.66 -17.40
C ALA A 143 -6.28 8.94 -18.59
N GLN A 144 -6.04 9.66 -19.70
CA GLN A 144 -5.33 9.10 -20.86
C GLN A 144 -3.92 8.64 -20.48
N THR A 145 -3.17 9.47 -19.75
CA THR A 145 -1.82 9.12 -19.27
C THR A 145 -1.83 7.86 -18.40
N MET A 146 -2.83 7.73 -17.52
CA MET A 146 -2.99 6.51 -16.70
C MET A 146 -3.24 5.27 -17.56
N HIS A 147 -4.12 5.36 -18.58
CA HIS A 147 -4.37 4.26 -19.52
C HIS A 147 -3.09 3.84 -20.27
N GLU A 148 -2.29 4.79 -20.73
CA GLU A 148 -1.04 4.52 -21.45
C GLU A 148 0.02 3.85 -20.57
N LEU A 149 0.14 4.27 -19.31
CA LEU A 149 1.04 3.66 -18.33
C LEU A 149 0.61 2.24 -17.96
N VAL A 150 -0.69 1.98 -17.80
CA VAL A 150 -1.20 0.63 -17.50
C VAL A 150 -0.95 -0.34 -18.66
N LYS A 151 -1.06 0.10 -19.93
CA LYS A 151 -0.67 -0.70 -21.11
C LYS A 151 0.82 -1.09 -21.08
N GLN A 152 1.67 -0.28 -20.45
CA GLN A 152 3.10 -0.54 -20.28
C GLN A 152 3.43 -1.38 -19.03
N GLY A 153 2.44 -1.89 -18.30
CA GLY A 153 2.63 -2.78 -17.16
C GLY A 153 2.54 -2.10 -15.79
N VAL A 154 2.20 -0.81 -15.71
CA VAL A 154 1.92 -0.14 -14.43
C VAL A 154 0.67 -0.73 -13.80
N ARG A 155 0.71 -0.96 -12.49
CA ARG A 155 -0.39 -1.56 -11.70
C ARG A 155 -0.83 -0.72 -10.52
N GLY A 156 -0.26 0.48 -10.38
CA GLY A 156 -0.68 1.43 -9.36
C GLY A 156 -0.20 2.85 -9.63
N PHE A 157 -0.80 3.79 -8.90
CA PHE A 157 -0.44 5.20 -8.98
C PHE A 157 -0.20 5.73 -7.57
N ARG A 158 1.00 6.29 -7.35
CA ARG A 158 1.38 6.88 -6.07
C ARG A 158 0.79 8.28 -5.96
N ILE A 159 0.14 8.56 -4.85
CA ILE A 159 -0.23 9.91 -4.42
C ILE A 159 0.54 10.28 -3.15
N SER A 160 0.89 11.56 -2.98
CA SER A 160 1.66 12.03 -1.83
C SER A 160 1.10 13.33 -1.28
N ALA A 161 0.73 13.31 -0.01
CA ALA A 161 0.25 14.48 0.72
C ALA A 161 1.33 15.55 0.97
N GLY A 162 2.61 15.20 0.86
CA GLY A 162 3.73 16.09 1.21
C GLY A 162 3.87 17.34 0.33
N ARG A 163 3.14 17.41 -0.79
CA ARG A 163 3.11 18.59 -1.68
C ARG A 163 1.85 19.43 -1.53
N ALA A 164 0.86 18.93 -0.81
CA ALA A 164 -0.41 19.60 -0.65
C ALA A 164 -0.28 20.75 0.38
N LYS A 165 -0.66 21.96 -0.02
CA LYS A 165 -0.75 23.11 0.91
C LYS A 165 -1.97 22.98 1.82
N ASN A 166 -3.03 22.40 1.31
CA ASN A 166 -4.27 22.09 2.03
C ASN A 166 -4.70 20.65 1.67
N LEU A 167 -4.64 19.75 2.66
CA LEU A 167 -4.94 18.35 2.46
C LEU A 167 -6.40 18.10 2.03
N SER A 168 -7.34 18.86 2.59
CA SER A 168 -8.77 18.70 2.27
C SER A 168 -9.08 19.15 0.85
N GLU A 169 -8.49 20.26 0.40
CA GLU A 169 -8.64 20.74 -0.97
C GLU A 169 -7.99 19.77 -1.98
N TRP A 170 -6.79 19.27 -1.64
CA TRP A 170 -6.08 18.32 -2.49
C TRP A 170 -6.89 17.03 -2.69
N ILE A 171 -7.36 16.43 -1.60
CA ILE A 171 -8.15 15.19 -1.65
C ILE A 171 -9.52 15.40 -2.34
N GLY A 172 -10.14 16.56 -2.19
CA GLY A 172 -11.41 16.94 -2.82
C GLY A 172 -11.27 17.49 -4.24
N SER A 173 -10.07 17.54 -4.81
CA SER A 173 -9.84 18.09 -6.14
C SER A 173 -10.43 17.23 -7.26
N VAL A 174 -10.73 17.86 -8.40
CA VAL A 174 -11.19 17.16 -9.61
C VAL A 174 -10.15 16.15 -10.08
N GLY A 175 -8.86 16.48 -9.98
CA GLY A 175 -7.77 15.58 -10.35
C GLY A 175 -7.73 14.32 -9.48
N MET A 176 -7.88 14.44 -8.15
CA MET A 176 -8.02 13.27 -7.27
C MET A 176 -9.24 12.44 -7.62
N ALA A 177 -10.40 13.05 -7.83
CA ALA A 177 -11.60 12.34 -8.26
C ALA A 177 -11.39 11.57 -9.57
N THR A 178 -10.73 12.18 -10.54
CA THR A 178 -10.37 11.54 -11.81
C THR A 178 -9.43 10.38 -11.61
N LEU A 179 -8.33 10.56 -10.83
CA LEU A 179 -7.35 9.53 -10.55
C LEU A 179 -7.99 8.30 -9.89
N TRP A 180 -8.81 8.50 -8.87
CA TRP A 180 -9.45 7.40 -8.14
C TRP A 180 -10.46 6.64 -9.02
N LYS A 181 -11.30 7.32 -9.78
CA LYS A 181 -12.25 6.70 -10.73
C LYS A 181 -11.53 5.91 -11.81
N THR A 182 -10.52 6.53 -12.45
CA THR A 182 -9.75 5.88 -13.51
C THR A 182 -8.96 4.67 -12.98
N ALA A 183 -8.42 4.73 -11.76
CA ALA A 183 -7.76 3.58 -11.13
C ALA A 183 -8.75 2.41 -10.92
N ALA A 184 -9.98 2.68 -10.50
CA ALA A 184 -11.03 1.66 -10.37
C ALA A 184 -11.39 1.02 -11.71
N GLU A 185 -11.60 1.83 -12.76
CA GLU A 185 -11.89 1.38 -14.13
C GLU A 185 -10.79 0.49 -14.70
N LEU A 186 -9.54 0.89 -14.49
CA LEU A 186 -8.35 0.16 -14.93
C LEU A 186 -8.01 -1.05 -14.02
N LYS A 187 -8.71 -1.23 -12.91
CA LYS A 187 -8.45 -2.27 -11.90
C LYS A 187 -7.01 -2.24 -11.37
N VAL A 188 -6.48 -1.03 -11.16
CA VAL A 188 -5.17 -0.78 -10.56
C VAL A 188 -5.30 -0.05 -9.22
N SER A 189 -4.22 0.01 -8.45
CA SER A 189 -4.28 0.54 -7.09
C SER A 189 -3.87 2.01 -7.00
N VAL A 190 -4.53 2.77 -6.13
CA VAL A 190 -4.01 4.02 -5.59
C VAL A 190 -3.13 3.71 -4.39
N CYS A 191 -1.91 4.25 -4.39
CA CYS A 191 -0.87 3.96 -3.38
C CYS A 191 -0.51 5.25 -2.61
N PRO A 192 -1.23 5.57 -1.50
CA PRO A 192 -0.97 6.78 -0.72
C PRO A 192 0.32 6.67 0.09
N LEU A 193 1.25 7.61 -0.15
CA LEU A 193 2.37 7.91 0.74
C LEU A 193 1.98 9.09 1.62
N ILE A 194 1.53 8.80 2.82
CA ILE A 194 0.89 9.75 3.74
C ILE A 194 1.43 9.64 5.15
N ASN A 195 1.13 10.64 5.96
CA ASN A 195 1.30 10.60 7.41
C ASN A 195 -0.02 10.23 8.10
N PRO A 196 0.02 9.88 9.39
CA PRO A 196 -1.18 9.40 10.12
C PRO A 196 -2.35 10.41 10.16
N ASP A 197 -2.06 11.71 10.14
CA ASP A 197 -3.05 12.79 10.11
C ASP A 197 -3.90 12.82 8.82
N THR A 198 -3.41 12.22 7.75
CA THR A 198 -4.12 12.13 6.47
C THR A 198 -5.07 10.91 6.40
N LEU A 199 -4.94 9.92 7.30
CA LEU A 199 -5.76 8.70 7.29
C LEU A 199 -7.29 8.96 7.27
N PRO A 200 -7.83 9.94 8.04
CA PRO A 200 -9.27 10.23 7.98
C PRO A 200 -9.75 10.74 6.60
N LEU A 201 -8.87 11.37 5.83
CA LEU A 201 -9.20 11.81 4.47
C LEU A 201 -9.18 10.64 3.48
N ILE A 202 -8.24 9.70 3.65
CA ILE A 202 -8.22 8.48 2.84
C ILE A 202 -9.45 7.61 3.14
N ASP A 203 -9.89 7.54 4.39
CA ASP A 203 -11.12 6.86 4.78
C ASP A 203 -12.34 7.39 3.98
N LYS A 204 -12.50 8.72 3.93
CA LYS A 204 -13.54 9.36 3.10
C LYS A 204 -13.39 9.04 1.61
N MET A 205 -12.18 9.01 1.08
CA MET A 205 -11.96 8.65 -0.31
C MET A 205 -12.36 7.20 -0.60
N CYS A 206 -12.07 6.27 0.32
CA CYS A 206 -12.55 4.89 0.21
C CYS A 206 -14.08 4.79 0.28
N GLU A 207 -14.74 5.63 1.08
CA GLU A 207 -16.21 5.73 1.12
C GLU A 207 -16.79 6.26 -0.20
N TRP A 208 -16.16 7.28 -0.80
CA TRP A 208 -16.62 7.89 -2.07
C TRP A 208 -16.32 7.02 -3.29
N TYR A 209 -15.23 6.26 -3.24
CA TYR A 209 -14.76 5.42 -4.35
C TYR A 209 -14.53 3.96 -3.90
N PRO A 210 -15.58 3.23 -3.49
CA PRO A 210 -15.44 1.90 -2.88
C PRO A 210 -14.88 0.84 -3.85
N GLU A 211 -14.95 1.11 -5.16
CA GLU A 211 -14.42 0.22 -6.20
C GLU A 211 -12.91 0.36 -6.40
N THR A 212 -12.30 1.43 -5.88
CA THR A 212 -10.86 1.68 -6.03
C THR A 212 -10.06 0.82 -5.06
N SER A 213 -9.08 0.08 -5.58
CA SER A 213 -8.09 -0.61 -4.74
C SER A 213 -7.12 0.41 -4.15
N VAL A 214 -6.86 0.31 -2.84
CA VAL A 214 -5.96 1.22 -2.12
C VAL A 214 -4.88 0.41 -1.42
N VAL A 215 -3.63 0.86 -1.51
CA VAL A 215 -2.48 0.24 -0.84
C VAL A 215 -1.74 1.28 -0.02
N ILE A 216 -1.97 1.29 1.29
CA ILE A 216 -1.34 2.23 2.23
C ILE A 216 0.14 1.90 2.37
N ASP A 217 1.02 2.84 1.99
CA ASP A 217 2.46 2.67 2.13
C ASP A 217 2.90 2.79 3.60
N HIS A 218 3.76 1.87 4.06
CA HIS A 218 4.52 1.94 5.33
C HIS A 218 3.65 2.21 6.57
N PHE A 219 2.52 1.52 6.72
CA PHE A 219 1.55 1.76 7.81
C PHE A 219 1.13 3.24 7.95
N ALA A 220 1.04 4.00 6.85
CA ALA A 220 0.87 5.46 6.86
C ALA A 220 1.93 6.17 7.71
N ARG A 221 3.15 5.64 7.79
CA ARG A 221 4.28 6.16 8.60
C ARG A 221 4.02 6.22 10.10
N LEU A 222 3.12 5.37 10.63
CA LEU A 222 2.94 5.20 12.06
C LEU A 222 4.27 4.81 12.72
N GLY A 223 4.62 5.50 13.80
CA GLY A 223 5.88 5.23 14.50
C GLY A 223 7.11 5.96 13.96
N MET A 224 6.98 6.81 12.94
CA MET A 224 8.11 7.58 12.38
C MET A 224 8.71 8.57 13.40
N ALA A 225 7.89 9.18 14.25
CA ALA A 225 8.29 10.11 15.30
C ALA A 225 8.46 9.44 16.69
N GLY A 226 8.51 8.10 16.75
CA GLY A 226 8.55 7.33 18.00
C GLY A 226 7.43 6.29 18.04
N ALA A 227 6.97 5.92 19.24
CA ALA A 227 5.87 4.94 19.37
C ALA A 227 4.59 5.46 18.68
N PRO A 228 3.86 4.62 17.92
CA PRO A 228 2.59 5.01 17.32
C PRO A 228 1.58 5.47 18.38
N LYS A 229 0.87 6.55 18.13
CA LYS A 229 -0.19 7.02 19.02
C LYS A 229 -1.46 6.17 18.85
N PRO A 230 -2.19 5.84 19.94
CA PRO A 230 -3.37 4.98 19.87
C PRO A 230 -4.43 5.46 18.89
N ASP A 231 -4.71 6.77 18.81
CA ASP A 231 -5.69 7.32 17.88
C ASP A 231 -5.25 7.23 16.42
N GLU A 232 -3.95 7.39 16.15
CA GLU A 232 -3.39 7.21 14.82
C GLU A 232 -3.50 5.75 14.37
N VAL A 233 -3.22 4.80 15.28
CA VAL A 233 -3.41 3.36 15.02
C VAL A 233 -4.88 3.06 14.74
N LYS A 234 -5.79 3.58 15.57
CA LYS A 234 -7.25 3.42 15.38
C LYS A 234 -7.70 3.91 14.00
N ASN A 235 -7.18 5.05 13.52
CA ASN A 235 -7.49 5.57 12.19
C ASN A 235 -7.01 4.64 11.07
N LEU A 236 -5.83 4.02 11.20
CA LEU A 236 -5.38 3.02 10.24
C LEU A 236 -6.26 1.77 10.26
N LEU A 237 -6.56 1.24 11.46
CA LEU A 237 -7.37 0.03 11.62
C LEU A 237 -8.80 0.22 11.11
N ARG A 238 -9.36 1.44 11.17
CA ARG A 238 -10.68 1.77 10.62
C ARG A 238 -10.75 1.50 9.12
N LEU A 239 -9.67 1.72 8.36
CA LEU A 239 -9.65 1.44 6.93
C LEU A 239 -9.88 -0.04 6.58
N ALA A 240 -9.81 -0.94 7.57
CA ALA A 240 -10.09 -2.36 7.36
C ALA A 240 -11.56 -2.65 6.97
N CYS A 241 -12.50 -1.73 7.24
CA CYS A 241 -13.89 -1.84 6.79
C CYS A 241 -14.03 -1.75 5.26
N HIS A 242 -13.07 -1.14 4.57
CA HIS A 242 -13.03 -1.06 3.11
C HIS A 242 -12.36 -2.29 2.52
N ALA A 243 -13.12 -3.16 1.88
CA ALA A 243 -12.66 -4.48 1.42
C ALA A 243 -11.47 -4.44 0.45
N LYS A 244 -11.31 -3.34 -0.30
CA LYS A 244 -10.23 -3.16 -1.30
C LYS A 244 -9.02 -2.39 -0.76
N THR A 245 -8.95 -2.13 0.55
CA THR A 245 -7.81 -1.46 1.17
C THR A 245 -6.80 -2.48 1.70
N HIS A 246 -5.53 -2.24 1.38
CA HIS A 246 -4.37 -3.05 1.73
C HIS A 246 -3.34 -2.21 2.47
N VAL A 247 -2.43 -2.85 3.21
CA VAL A 247 -1.38 -2.17 3.97
C VAL A 247 -0.01 -2.80 3.69
N LYS A 248 1.00 -1.96 3.42
CA LYS A 248 2.40 -2.41 3.35
C LYS A 248 3.04 -2.42 4.74
N ALA A 249 3.45 -3.60 5.18
CA ALA A 249 4.31 -3.83 6.35
C ALA A 249 5.76 -3.63 5.93
N SER A 250 6.28 -2.40 6.07
CA SER A 250 7.55 -1.99 5.44
C SER A 250 8.19 -0.79 6.12
N ALA A 251 9.36 -0.36 5.63
CA ALA A 251 10.14 0.77 6.12
C ALA A 251 10.51 0.65 7.61
N PHE A 252 10.85 -0.54 8.07
CA PHE A 252 11.16 -0.79 9.48
C PHE A 252 12.40 -0.01 9.96
N TYR A 253 13.31 0.35 9.04
CA TYR A 253 14.44 1.23 9.32
C TYR A 253 14.02 2.64 9.78
N ALA A 254 12.82 3.10 9.40
CA ALA A 254 12.31 4.44 9.64
C ALA A 254 11.23 4.50 10.74
N LEU A 255 10.69 3.36 11.18
CA LEU A 255 9.55 3.28 12.09
C LEU A 255 9.95 2.66 13.44
N GLY A 256 9.22 3.00 14.49
CA GLY A 256 9.43 2.49 15.83
C GLY A 256 10.82 2.82 16.37
N ALA A 257 11.51 1.83 16.94
CA ALA A 257 12.87 1.98 17.45
C ALA A 257 13.94 2.12 16.36
N LYS A 258 13.58 1.93 15.08
CA LYS A 258 14.48 2.05 13.91
C LYS A 258 15.75 1.21 14.05
N LYS A 259 15.66 0.06 14.71
CA LYS A 259 16.81 -0.80 15.02
C LYS A 259 16.47 -2.26 14.79
N ALA A 260 17.30 -2.93 13.98
CA ALA A 260 17.19 -4.38 13.82
C ALA A 260 17.29 -5.10 15.20
N PRO A 261 16.52 -6.16 15.42
CA PRO A 261 15.69 -6.92 14.47
C PRO A 261 14.24 -6.46 14.31
N TYR A 262 13.89 -5.23 14.68
CA TYR A 262 12.59 -4.55 14.52
C TYR A 262 11.41 -5.22 15.25
N LEU A 263 11.66 -5.97 16.34
CA LEU A 263 10.62 -6.69 17.09
C LEU A 263 9.60 -5.76 17.75
N ASP A 264 9.98 -4.51 18.01
CA ASP A 264 9.11 -3.45 18.49
C ASP A 264 7.95 -3.11 17.53
N MET A 265 8.09 -3.45 16.25
CA MET A 265 7.00 -3.34 15.26
C MET A 265 5.99 -4.50 15.35
N GLY A 266 6.30 -5.57 16.04
CA GLY A 266 5.44 -6.75 16.19
C GLY A 266 4.02 -6.44 16.68
N PRO A 267 3.83 -5.64 17.74
CA PRO A 267 2.50 -5.28 18.23
C PRO A 267 1.64 -4.53 17.18
N LEU A 268 2.23 -3.60 16.41
CA LEU A 268 1.52 -2.91 15.33
C LEU A 268 1.16 -3.89 14.19
N ILE A 269 2.11 -4.73 13.77
CA ILE A 269 1.89 -5.74 12.73
C ILE A 269 0.75 -6.69 13.14
N ARG A 270 0.70 -7.12 14.41
CA ARG A 270 -0.37 -7.98 14.94
C ARG A 270 -1.73 -7.29 14.84
N GLN A 271 -1.85 -6.04 15.31
CA GLN A 271 -3.11 -5.29 15.27
C GLN A 271 -3.62 -5.11 13.83
N VAL A 272 -2.71 -4.76 12.90
CA VAL A 272 -3.09 -4.59 11.48
C VAL A 272 -3.47 -5.94 10.86
N ARG A 273 -2.73 -7.05 11.15
CA ARG A 273 -3.07 -8.38 10.69
C ARG A 273 -4.44 -8.83 11.21
N ASP A 274 -4.76 -8.54 12.47
CA ASP A 274 -6.04 -8.94 13.08
C ASP A 274 -7.22 -8.14 12.50
N ALA A 275 -7.02 -6.88 12.11
CA ALA A 275 -8.05 -6.04 11.51
C ALA A 275 -8.25 -6.30 10.00
N PHE A 276 -7.16 -6.36 9.23
CA PHE A 276 -7.22 -6.47 7.77
C PHE A 276 -7.20 -7.92 7.26
N GLY A 277 -6.68 -8.86 8.06
CA GLY A 277 -6.28 -10.18 7.58
C GLY A 277 -4.96 -10.13 6.78
N ALA A 278 -4.18 -11.20 6.85
CA ALA A 278 -2.91 -11.30 6.12
C ALA A 278 -3.06 -11.14 4.60
N GLN A 279 -4.23 -11.50 4.06
CA GLN A 279 -4.57 -11.36 2.64
C GLN A 279 -4.65 -9.91 2.16
N ARG A 280 -4.69 -8.95 3.08
CA ARG A 280 -4.68 -7.52 2.77
C ARG A 280 -3.43 -6.81 3.30
N MET A 281 -2.41 -7.58 3.70
CA MET A 281 -1.09 -7.07 4.05
C MET A 281 -0.04 -7.58 3.08
N MET A 282 0.99 -6.78 2.84
CA MET A 282 2.15 -7.18 2.05
C MET A 282 3.42 -6.63 2.68
N TRP A 283 4.44 -7.47 2.76
CA TRP A 283 5.78 -7.05 3.13
C TRP A 283 6.43 -6.28 1.99
N ALA A 284 7.29 -5.32 2.35
CA ALA A 284 8.16 -4.64 1.42
C ALA A 284 9.44 -4.15 2.12
N SER A 285 10.53 -4.03 1.37
CA SER A 285 11.79 -3.55 1.92
C SER A 285 11.86 -2.03 2.05
N ASP A 286 11.38 -1.31 1.06
CA ASP A 286 11.64 0.11 0.83
C ASP A 286 13.13 0.39 0.51
N CYS A 287 13.78 -0.56 -0.23
CA CYS A 287 15.14 -0.34 -0.73
C CYS A 287 15.21 0.85 -1.71
N PRO A 288 16.36 1.56 -1.70
CA PRO A 288 17.62 1.27 -1.00
C PRO A 288 17.68 1.70 0.47
N PHE A 289 16.70 2.44 0.98
CA PHE A 289 16.77 3.00 2.35
C PHE A 289 16.89 1.92 3.43
N GLN A 290 16.33 0.73 3.19
CA GLN A 290 16.44 -0.43 4.09
C GLN A 290 17.86 -1.00 4.16
N VAL A 291 18.76 -0.65 3.25
CA VAL A 291 20.14 -1.16 3.26
C VAL A 291 21.18 -0.09 3.57
N ASP A 292 20.74 1.06 4.09
CA ASP A 292 21.61 2.07 4.66
C ASP A 292 22.41 1.51 5.86
N PRO A 293 23.55 2.10 6.22
CA PRO A 293 24.37 1.63 7.34
C PRO A 293 23.58 1.40 8.62
N GLY A 294 23.74 0.21 9.22
CA GLY A 294 22.99 -0.23 10.40
C GLY A 294 21.73 -1.04 10.11
N HIS A 295 21.32 -1.13 8.84
CA HIS A 295 20.16 -1.90 8.38
C HIS A 295 20.55 -2.94 7.33
N SER A 296 19.66 -3.90 7.05
CA SER A 296 19.87 -4.88 5.99
C SER A 296 18.57 -5.38 5.40
N TYR A 297 18.61 -5.81 4.15
CA TYR A 297 17.50 -6.46 3.46
C TYR A 297 17.03 -7.70 4.22
N HIS A 298 18.00 -8.55 4.64
CA HIS A 298 17.75 -9.74 5.46
C HIS A 298 16.94 -9.40 6.72
N ASN A 299 17.33 -8.39 7.49
CA ASN A 299 16.64 -8.04 8.72
C ASN A 299 15.20 -7.60 8.49
N SER A 300 14.90 -6.97 7.35
CA SER A 300 13.53 -6.57 6.99
C SER A 300 12.65 -7.79 6.70
N ILE A 301 13.07 -8.65 5.77
CA ILE A 301 12.25 -9.82 5.41
C ILE A 301 12.16 -10.83 6.56
N ALA A 302 13.25 -11.03 7.29
CA ALA A 302 13.31 -11.96 8.41
C ALA A 302 12.35 -11.58 9.56
N LEU A 303 11.98 -10.31 9.71
CA LEU A 303 10.95 -9.93 10.68
C LEU A 303 9.66 -10.69 10.43
N ILE A 304 9.16 -10.65 9.19
CA ILE A 304 7.91 -11.33 8.82
C ILE A 304 8.11 -12.83 8.67
N ARG A 305 9.20 -13.25 8.00
CA ARG A 305 9.44 -14.64 7.64
C ARG A 305 9.75 -15.52 8.86
N ASP A 306 10.58 -15.01 9.78
CA ASP A 306 11.27 -15.85 10.74
C ASP A 306 11.02 -15.46 12.21
N ARG A 307 10.67 -14.20 12.54
CA ARG A 307 10.78 -13.68 13.91
C ARG A 307 9.46 -13.41 14.61
N LEU A 308 8.35 -13.26 13.86
CA LEU A 308 7.04 -13.02 14.45
C LEU A 308 6.28 -14.37 14.57
N ASP A 309 6.37 -14.97 15.74
CA ASP A 309 5.81 -16.29 16.08
C ASP A 309 4.27 -16.36 15.99
N PHE A 310 3.59 -15.21 16.07
CA PHE A 310 2.14 -15.14 15.93
C PHE A 310 1.66 -15.22 14.48
N LEU A 311 2.55 -15.13 13.50
CA LEU A 311 2.20 -15.30 12.09
C LEU A 311 2.24 -16.79 11.74
N SER A 312 1.09 -17.32 11.31
CA SER A 312 1.03 -18.66 10.74
C SER A 312 1.79 -18.72 9.40
N GLU A 313 2.18 -19.92 8.96
CA GLU A 313 2.80 -20.09 7.62
C GLU A 313 1.89 -19.57 6.50
N GLN A 314 0.57 -19.63 6.67
CA GLN A 314 -0.39 -19.07 5.74
C GLN A 314 -0.37 -17.53 5.76
N ASP A 315 -0.27 -16.89 6.93
CA ASP A 315 -0.11 -15.43 7.04
C ASP A 315 1.16 -14.98 6.32
N LYS A 316 2.28 -15.67 6.57
CA LYS A 316 3.57 -15.38 5.93
C LYS A 316 3.49 -15.55 4.40
N ALA A 317 2.85 -16.59 3.91
CA ALA A 317 2.66 -16.82 2.47
C ALA A 317 1.86 -15.68 1.82
N TRP A 318 0.82 -15.17 2.49
CA TRP A 318 0.09 -13.99 2.03
C TRP A 318 0.94 -12.74 2.06
N MET A 319 1.54 -12.43 3.21
CA MET A 319 2.29 -11.18 3.40
C MET A 319 3.56 -11.10 2.54
N LEU A 320 4.27 -12.21 2.34
CA LEU A 320 5.52 -12.24 1.59
C LEU A 320 5.31 -12.45 0.08
N ARG A 321 4.10 -12.83 -0.37
CA ARG A 321 3.84 -13.09 -1.77
C ARG A 321 2.39 -12.85 -2.19
N GLY A 322 1.43 -13.62 -1.65
CA GLY A 322 0.10 -13.78 -2.22
C GLY A 322 -0.64 -12.45 -2.43
N THR A 323 -0.54 -11.53 -1.48
CA THR A 323 -1.20 -10.22 -1.55
C THR A 323 -0.60 -9.36 -2.66
N ALA A 324 0.74 -9.24 -2.71
CA ALA A 324 1.41 -8.47 -3.75
C ALA A 324 1.23 -9.09 -5.14
N ASP A 325 1.23 -10.43 -5.25
CA ASP A 325 0.96 -11.15 -6.49
C ASP A 325 -0.42 -10.78 -7.04
N ARG A 326 -1.44 -10.87 -6.20
CA ARG A 326 -2.82 -10.54 -6.59
C ARG A 326 -3.00 -9.08 -6.98
N VAL A 327 -2.36 -8.14 -6.26
CA VAL A 327 -2.56 -6.70 -6.45
C VAL A 327 -1.74 -6.15 -7.61
N PHE A 328 -0.51 -6.63 -7.80
CA PHE A 328 0.45 -6.00 -8.72
C PHE A 328 0.93 -6.89 -9.87
N PHE A 329 0.69 -8.21 -9.84
CA PHE A 329 1.18 -9.13 -10.87
C PHE A 329 0.08 -9.90 -11.58
N SER A 330 -1.13 -9.98 -11.01
CA SER A 330 -2.26 -10.57 -11.72
C SER A 330 -2.58 -9.72 -12.95
N SER A 331 -2.65 -10.35 -14.12
CA SER A 331 -3.11 -9.68 -15.33
C SER A 331 -4.51 -9.15 -15.07
N ALA A 332 -4.70 -7.84 -15.18
CA ALA A 332 -6.04 -7.31 -15.37
C ALA A 332 -6.56 -7.99 -16.67
N SER A 333 -7.57 -8.85 -16.54
CA SER A 333 -8.30 -9.30 -17.72
C SER A 333 -8.96 -8.05 -18.29
N VAL A 334 -8.34 -7.50 -19.35
CA VAL A 334 -8.87 -6.40 -20.14
C VAL A 334 -9.95 -6.96 -21.06
#